data_f1b422846d07e5f7cf557310e9353dbb
#
_entry.id   f1b422846d07e5f7cf557310e9353dbb
#
_cell.length_a   1.000
_cell.length_b   1.000
_cell.length_c   1.000
_cell.angle_alpha   90.00
_cell.angle_beta   90.00
_cell.angle_gamma   90.00
#
_symmetry.space_group_name_H-M   'P 1'
#
loop_
_entity.id
_entity.type
_entity.pdbx_description
1 polymer ?
#
loop_
_entity_poly.entity_id
_entity_poly.type
_entity_poly.pdbx_seq_one_letter_code
_entity_poly.pdbx_strand_id
1 'polypeptide(L)'
;MGKITKEEKYLIEQYIKSFDKQIVKVDVEQDSIIYDKSLSMDKKIKMENCGDDEWTRAFIITKLVNELGYPVERIKLEKRFNLGRGAKEVYVDVRLSDANGDAFLFFEIKSPSQYEIEMETAIENQLIKVASQEIAEGHNVKYLVYSSINFTNNSVQDNSMLLDYSRNNSYELWKENREYTDTIPSNYGLAIKKPYVRGSDKDLELDYSESTINQLSVKLHDVLWGGGATSDNDIFSALTN
;
A
#
# COMPACT_ATOMS: atom_id res chain seq x y z
N MET A 1 -12.61 -4.83 -10.62
CA MET A 1 -11.73 -4.33 -11.69
C MET A 1 -11.30 -5.48 -12.59
N GLY A 2 -11.06 -5.23 -13.92
CA GLY A 2 -10.54 -6.24 -14.84
C GLY A 2 -9.01 -6.33 -14.82
N LYS A 3 -8.46 -7.13 -15.75
CA LYS A 3 -7.02 -7.12 -16.03
C LYS A 3 -6.59 -5.74 -16.55
N ILE A 4 -5.31 -5.40 -16.36
CA ILE A 4 -4.72 -4.19 -16.94
C ILE A 4 -4.77 -4.28 -18.47
N THR A 5 -5.46 -3.36 -19.09
CA THR A 5 -5.58 -3.29 -20.57
C THR A 5 -4.28 -2.82 -21.22
N LYS A 6 -4.17 -2.97 -22.52
CA LYS A 6 -3.00 -2.50 -23.28
C LYS A 6 -2.86 -0.97 -23.18
N GLU A 7 -3.97 -0.25 -23.24
CA GLU A 7 -4.03 1.20 -23.06
C GLU A 7 -3.55 1.64 -21.68
N GLU A 8 -3.94 0.92 -20.65
CA GLU A 8 -3.47 1.18 -19.28
C GLU A 8 -1.98 0.86 -19.09
N LYS A 9 -1.46 -0.18 -19.76
CA LYS A 9 0.00 -0.45 -19.80
C LYS A 9 0.77 0.70 -20.46
N TYR A 10 0.22 1.33 -21.49
CA TYR A 10 0.83 2.54 -22.09
C TYR A 10 0.85 3.72 -21.12
N LEU A 11 -0.15 3.90 -20.25
CA LEU A 11 -0.11 4.94 -19.21
C LEU A 11 1.03 4.69 -18.21
N ILE A 12 1.22 3.43 -17.82
CA ILE A 12 2.37 3.04 -16.98
C ILE A 12 3.69 3.32 -17.72
N GLU A 13 3.79 2.92 -18.96
CA GLU A 13 4.98 3.16 -19.77
C GLU A 13 5.31 4.65 -19.92
N GLN A 14 4.30 5.48 -20.20
CA GLN A 14 4.45 6.93 -20.28
C GLN A 14 4.93 7.53 -18.96
N TYR A 15 4.34 7.09 -17.83
CA TYR A 15 4.77 7.50 -16.50
C TYR A 15 6.26 7.15 -16.27
N ILE A 16 6.67 5.90 -16.52
CA ILE A 16 8.06 5.48 -16.35
C ILE A 16 9.01 6.28 -17.25
N LYS A 17 8.64 6.51 -18.51
CA LYS A 17 9.45 7.26 -19.49
C LYS A 17 9.50 8.77 -19.22
N SER A 18 8.63 9.31 -18.35
CA SER A 18 8.64 10.73 -18.02
C SER A 18 9.83 11.15 -17.14
N PHE A 19 10.55 10.20 -16.55
CA PHE A 19 11.72 10.45 -15.70
C PHE A 19 13.03 10.23 -16.44
N ASP A 20 14.01 11.09 -16.19
CA ASP A 20 15.36 10.99 -16.78
C ASP A 20 16.08 9.73 -16.31
N LYS A 21 15.97 9.39 -15.02
CA LYS A 21 16.55 8.19 -14.43
C LYS A 21 15.61 7.01 -14.56
N GLN A 22 15.84 6.16 -15.55
CA GLN A 22 15.07 4.94 -15.78
C GLN A 22 15.71 3.74 -15.10
N ILE A 23 15.23 3.42 -13.89
CA ILE A 23 15.61 2.21 -13.15
C ILE A 23 14.75 0.99 -13.52
N VAL A 24 13.63 1.23 -14.21
CA VAL A 24 12.78 0.22 -14.81
C VAL A 24 12.58 0.58 -16.27
N LYS A 25 12.73 -0.38 -17.16
CA LYS A 25 12.41 -0.24 -18.58
C LYS A 25 11.27 -1.16 -18.92
N VAL A 26 10.29 -0.66 -19.62
CA VAL A 26 9.11 -1.43 -20.04
C VAL A 26 8.90 -1.31 -21.54
N ASP A 27 8.34 -2.36 -22.13
CA ASP A 27 7.92 -2.42 -23.53
C ASP A 27 6.55 -3.08 -23.59
N VAL A 28 5.53 -2.29 -23.93
CA VAL A 28 4.13 -2.76 -23.98
C VAL A 28 3.90 -3.73 -25.14
N GLU A 29 4.61 -3.54 -26.28
CA GLU A 29 4.45 -4.40 -27.45
C GLU A 29 5.03 -5.80 -27.21
N GLN A 30 6.13 -5.88 -26.47
CA GLN A 30 6.79 -7.14 -26.11
C GLN A 30 6.31 -7.70 -24.77
N ASP A 31 5.41 -6.99 -24.06
CA ASP A 31 4.96 -7.32 -22.70
C ASP A 31 6.15 -7.64 -21.78
N SER A 32 7.16 -6.76 -21.78
CA SER A 32 8.41 -6.98 -21.08
C SER A 32 8.73 -5.86 -20.10
N ILE A 33 9.36 -6.24 -18.96
CA ILE A 33 9.80 -5.34 -17.91
C ILE A 33 11.23 -5.73 -17.51
N ILE A 34 12.14 -4.76 -17.53
CA ILE A 34 13.54 -4.96 -17.19
C ILE A 34 13.92 -4.00 -16.06
N TYR A 35 14.36 -4.57 -14.94
CA TYR A 35 14.90 -3.82 -13.82
C TYR A 35 16.39 -3.54 -13.98
N ASP A 36 16.83 -2.35 -13.55
CA ASP A 36 18.26 -2.02 -13.55
C ASP A 36 19.04 -2.93 -12.58
N LYS A 37 20.29 -3.20 -12.93
CA LYS A 37 21.18 -4.09 -12.15
C LYS A 37 21.50 -3.57 -10.74
N SER A 38 21.24 -2.30 -10.47
CA SER A 38 21.38 -1.71 -9.12
C SER A 38 20.30 -2.18 -8.14
N LEU A 39 19.17 -2.67 -8.64
CA LEU A 39 18.13 -3.30 -7.82
C LEU A 39 18.54 -4.73 -7.45
N SER A 40 18.70 -4.99 -6.16
CA SER A 40 18.99 -6.34 -5.68
C SER A 40 17.72 -7.19 -5.60
N MET A 41 17.82 -8.51 -5.80
CA MET A 41 16.68 -9.43 -5.71
C MET A 41 17.12 -10.82 -5.25
N ASP A 42 16.33 -11.47 -4.39
CA ASP A 42 16.61 -12.84 -3.92
C ASP A 42 16.03 -13.91 -4.86
N LYS A 43 15.01 -13.56 -5.67
CA LYS A 43 14.42 -14.45 -6.65
C LYS A 43 14.43 -13.78 -8.00
N LYS A 44 14.77 -14.54 -9.03
CA LYS A 44 14.75 -14.04 -10.40
C LYS A 44 13.31 -13.76 -10.85
N ILE A 45 13.05 -12.54 -11.26
CA ILE A 45 11.77 -12.09 -11.77
C ILE A 45 11.69 -12.42 -13.28
N LYS A 46 10.51 -12.86 -13.73
CA LYS A 46 10.25 -13.09 -15.15
C LYS A 46 10.12 -11.73 -15.86
N MET A 47 10.92 -11.53 -16.90
CA MET A 47 11.00 -10.24 -17.59
C MET A 47 10.17 -10.16 -18.89
N GLU A 48 9.56 -11.26 -19.33
CA GLU A 48 8.74 -11.36 -20.54
C GLU A 48 7.40 -12.00 -20.23
N ASN A 49 6.35 -11.63 -20.97
CA ASN A 49 4.96 -12.02 -20.70
C ASN A 49 4.63 -11.77 -19.24
N CYS A 50 4.82 -10.53 -18.81
CA CYS A 50 4.68 -10.10 -17.44
C CYS A 50 3.20 -10.08 -17.02
N GLY A 51 2.93 -10.57 -15.80
CA GLY A 51 1.60 -10.43 -15.19
C GLY A 51 1.30 -8.99 -14.78
N ASP A 52 0.02 -8.72 -14.50
CA ASP A 52 -0.45 -7.39 -14.08
C ASP A 52 0.21 -6.92 -12.76
N ASP A 53 0.56 -7.87 -11.86
CA ASP A 53 1.29 -7.54 -10.63
C ASP A 53 2.68 -6.98 -10.93
N GLU A 54 3.35 -7.48 -11.98
CA GLU A 54 4.66 -7.00 -12.37
C GLU A 54 4.60 -5.60 -13.00
N TRP A 55 3.56 -5.29 -13.77
CA TRP A 55 3.30 -3.93 -14.27
C TRP A 55 3.02 -2.95 -13.13
N THR A 56 2.26 -3.39 -12.12
CA THR A 56 2.02 -2.63 -10.89
C THR A 56 3.33 -2.39 -10.14
N ARG A 57 4.16 -3.41 -9.97
CA ARG A 57 5.49 -3.31 -9.32
C ARG A 57 6.40 -2.33 -10.05
N ALA A 58 6.44 -2.38 -11.38
CA ALA A 58 7.24 -1.47 -12.20
C ALA A 58 6.88 0.00 -11.95
N PHE A 59 5.59 0.32 -11.85
CA PHE A 59 5.11 1.65 -11.48
C PHE A 59 5.56 2.03 -10.07
N ILE A 60 5.31 1.17 -9.07
CA ILE A 60 5.64 1.45 -7.66
C ILE A 60 7.15 1.68 -7.48
N ILE A 61 8.01 0.85 -8.07
CA ILE A 61 9.47 1.02 -8.00
C ILE A 61 9.90 2.34 -8.62
N THR A 62 9.35 2.70 -9.77
CA THR A 62 9.63 3.99 -10.41
C THR A 62 9.24 5.15 -9.50
N LYS A 63 8.06 5.09 -8.91
CA LYS A 63 7.57 6.09 -7.95
C LYS A 63 8.47 6.21 -6.72
N LEU A 64 8.87 5.11 -6.11
CA LEU A 64 9.73 5.10 -4.94
C LEU A 64 11.04 5.84 -5.19
N VAL A 65 11.68 5.61 -6.33
CA VAL A 65 12.98 6.20 -6.62
C VAL A 65 12.86 7.62 -7.16
N ASN A 66 11.99 7.85 -8.12
CA ASN A 66 11.99 9.12 -8.88
C ASN A 66 11.09 10.20 -8.27
N GLU A 67 9.95 9.84 -7.68
CA GLU A 67 9.09 10.82 -7.00
C GLU A 67 9.39 10.95 -5.51
N LEU A 68 9.57 9.79 -4.82
CA LEU A 68 9.66 9.77 -3.37
C LEU A 68 11.09 9.83 -2.84
N GLY A 69 12.09 9.80 -3.75
CA GLY A 69 13.49 10.08 -3.45
C GLY A 69 14.22 8.97 -2.69
N TYR A 70 13.76 7.72 -2.76
CA TYR A 70 14.44 6.61 -2.10
C TYR A 70 15.65 6.14 -2.89
N PRO A 71 16.80 5.90 -2.21
CA PRO A 71 18.00 5.36 -2.86
C PRO A 71 17.75 3.95 -3.40
N VAL A 72 18.11 3.70 -4.65
CA VAL A 72 17.89 2.42 -5.32
C VAL A 72 18.58 1.26 -4.60
N GLU A 73 19.76 1.49 -4.02
CA GLU A 73 20.55 0.52 -3.24
C GLU A 73 19.89 0.10 -1.92
N ARG A 74 18.86 0.81 -1.49
CA ARG A 74 18.06 0.49 -0.32
C ARG A 74 16.84 -0.37 -0.64
N ILE A 75 16.57 -0.58 -1.93
CA ILE A 75 15.42 -1.35 -2.42
C ILE A 75 15.89 -2.76 -2.76
N LYS A 76 15.19 -3.74 -2.20
CA LYS A 76 15.39 -5.15 -2.50
C LYS A 76 14.08 -5.77 -2.97
N LEU A 77 14.09 -6.40 -4.13
CA LEU A 77 12.95 -7.10 -4.71
C LEU A 77 12.92 -8.56 -4.28
N GLU A 78 11.73 -9.14 -4.18
CA GLU A 78 11.55 -10.56 -3.87
C GLU A 78 12.41 -11.01 -2.67
N LYS A 79 12.42 -10.20 -1.60
CA LYS A 79 13.18 -10.53 -0.39
C LYS A 79 12.62 -11.81 0.22
N ARG A 80 13.51 -12.83 0.33
CA ARG A 80 13.17 -14.15 0.85
C ARG A 80 13.22 -14.18 2.38
N PHE A 81 12.26 -14.88 2.97
CA PHE A 81 12.19 -15.19 4.39
C PHE A 81 11.99 -16.69 4.62
N ASN A 82 12.67 -17.23 5.62
CA ASN A 82 12.57 -18.61 6.05
C ASN A 82 11.75 -18.69 7.35
N LEU A 83 10.49 -19.11 7.26
CA LEU A 83 9.58 -19.18 8.42
C LEU A 83 9.79 -20.44 9.31
N GLY A 84 10.96 -21.07 9.26
CA GLY A 84 11.33 -22.24 10.08
C GLY A 84 11.45 -23.54 9.31
N ARG A 85 11.85 -24.62 10.01
CA ARG A 85 12.07 -25.94 9.38
C ARG A 85 10.78 -26.52 8.80
N GLY A 86 10.78 -26.81 7.51
CA GLY A 86 9.65 -27.40 6.80
C GLY A 86 8.58 -26.38 6.35
N ALA A 87 8.70 -25.10 6.67
CA ALA A 87 7.84 -24.06 6.11
C ALA A 87 8.23 -23.74 4.67
N LYS A 88 7.24 -23.37 3.85
CA LYS A 88 7.51 -22.83 2.52
C LYS A 88 8.23 -21.49 2.66
N GLU A 89 9.15 -21.22 1.74
CA GLU A 89 9.76 -19.91 1.62
C GLU A 89 8.67 -18.86 1.31
N VAL A 90 8.73 -17.73 1.99
CA VAL A 90 7.85 -16.58 1.75
C VAL A 90 8.70 -15.44 1.21
N TYR A 91 8.14 -14.71 0.27
CA TYR A 91 8.79 -13.56 -0.34
C TYR A 91 7.95 -12.32 -0.08
N VAL A 92 8.62 -11.21 0.12
CA VAL A 92 8.02 -9.87 0.11
C VAL A 92 8.39 -9.22 -1.21
N ASP A 93 7.43 -8.66 -1.91
CA ASP A 93 7.63 -8.08 -3.24
C ASP A 93 8.72 -7.01 -3.25
N VAL A 94 8.66 -6.08 -2.28
CA VAL A 94 9.66 -5.02 -2.13
C VAL A 94 9.96 -4.78 -0.65
N ARG A 95 11.24 -4.80 -0.31
CA ARG A 95 11.75 -4.34 0.98
C ARG A 95 12.58 -3.08 0.77
N LEU A 96 12.17 -1.98 1.38
CA LEU A 96 12.94 -0.75 1.46
C LEU A 96 13.58 -0.61 2.84
N SER A 97 14.89 -0.46 2.88
CA SER A 97 15.65 -0.30 4.13
C SER A 97 15.92 1.16 4.45
N ASP A 98 16.00 1.47 5.73
CA ASP A 98 16.56 2.74 6.22
C ASP A 98 18.11 2.72 6.27
N ALA A 99 18.71 3.76 6.85
CA ALA A 99 20.16 3.88 6.98
C ALA A 99 20.79 2.85 7.90
N ASN A 100 20.04 2.29 8.84
CA ASN A 100 20.48 1.28 9.80
C ASN A 100 20.35 -0.15 9.26
N GLY A 101 19.69 -0.30 8.11
CA GLY A 101 19.35 -1.61 7.53
C GLY A 101 18.01 -2.15 8.00
N ASP A 102 17.28 -1.44 8.85
CA ASP A 102 15.94 -1.79 9.29
C ASP A 102 14.93 -1.64 8.15
N ALA A 103 13.86 -2.40 8.17
CA ALA A 103 12.81 -2.30 7.16
C ALA A 103 11.94 -1.07 7.39
N PHE A 104 12.10 -0.07 6.54
CA PHE A 104 11.25 1.10 6.56
C PHE A 104 9.88 0.83 5.92
N LEU A 105 9.86 0.17 4.75
CA LEU A 105 8.64 -0.25 4.06
C LEU A 105 8.76 -1.71 3.60
N PHE A 106 7.75 -2.50 3.90
CA PHE A 106 7.51 -3.80 3.25
C PHE A 106 6.29 -3.69 2.34
N PHE A 107 6.44 -4.07 1.08
CA PHE A 107 5.36 -4.07 0.11
C PHE A 107 4.92 -5.47 -0.26
N GLU A 108 3.62 -5.66 -0.25
CA GLU A 108 2.92 -6.68 -1.00
C GLU A 108 2.12 -6.01 -2.10
N ILE A 109 2.37 -6.38 -3.34
CA ILE A 109 1.84 -5.71 -4.53
C ILE A 109 0.87 -6.64 -5.24
N LYS A 110 -0.31 -6.13 -5.54
CA LYS A 110 -1.35 -6.85 -6.26
C LYS A 110 -1.80 -6.08 -7.49
N SER A 111 -2.22 -6.81 -8.51
CA SER A 111 -2.91 -6.21 -9.65
C SER A 111 -4.22 -5.55 -9.19
N PRO A 112 -4.73 -4.56 -9.94
CA PRO A 112 -6.00 -3.91 -9.63
C PRO A 112 -7.17 -4.88 -9.47
N SER A 113 -7.15 -6.00 -10.23
CA SER A 113 -8.20 -7.02 -10.17
C SER A 113 -8.18 -7.90 -8.92
N GLN A 114 -7.02 -8.02 -8.28
CA GLN A 114 -6.83 -8.88 -7.11
C GLN A 114 -6.81 -8.09 -5.79
N TYR A 115 -6.64 -6.78 -5.85
CA TYR A 115 -6.42 -5.94 -4.68
C TYR A 115 -7.45 -6.15 -3.57
N GLU A 116 -8.74 -6.03 -3.87
CA GLU A 116 -9.79 -6.21 -2.86
C GLU A 116 -9.96 -7.68 -2.43
N ILE A 117 -9.72 -8.61 -3.36
CA ILE A 117 -9.96 -10.05 -3.13
C ILE A 117 -8.92 -10.65 -2.18
N GLU A 118 -7.66 -10.25 -2.33
CA GLU A 118 -6.53 -10.85 -1.61
C GLU A 118 -6.10 -10.05 -0.38
N MET A 119 -6.68 -8.88 -0.11
CA MET A 119 -6.24 -7.94 0.91
C MET A 119 -6.01 -8.60 2.28
N GLU A 120 -7.01 -9.25 2.85
CA GLU A 120 -6.91 -9.81 4.19
C GLU A 120 -5.86 -10.92 4.27
N THR A 121 -5.83 -11.81 3.27
CA THR A 121 -4.86 -12.91 3.20
C THR A 121 -3.43 -12.39 3.02
N ALA A 122 -3.23 -11.37 2.19
CA ALA A 122 -1.93 -10.76 1.95
C ALA A 122 -1.40 -10.04 3.20
N ILE A 123 -2.24 -9.27 3.88
CA ILE A 123 -1.85 -8.58 5.11
C ILE A 123 -1.46 -9.58 6.20
N GLU A 124 -2.28 -10.61 6.43
CA GLU A 124 -2.00 -11.63 7.45
C GLU A 124 -0.75 -12.45 7.12
N ASN A 125 -0.73 -13.06 5.94
CA ASN A 125 0.19 -14.15 5.63
C ASN A 125 1.48 -13.69 4.92
N GLN A 126 1.47 -12.53 4.27
CA GLN A 126 2.61 -12.04 3.51
C GLN A 126 3.26 -10.80 4.14
N LEU A 127 2.51 -9.95 4.82
CA LEU A 127 3.08 -8.75 5.46
C LEU A 127 3.35 -8.95 6.95
N ILE A 128 2.33 -9.22 7.78
CA ILE A 128 2.50 -9.32 9.24
C ILE A 128 3.41 -10.49 9.63
N LYS A 129 3.23 -11.64 9.00
CA LYS A 129 4.09 -12.82 9.25
C LYS A 129 5.54 -12.57 8.92
N VAL A 130 5.80 -11.93 7.78
CA VAL A 130 7.16 -11.60 7.34
C VAL A 130 7.79 -10.54 8.24
N ALA A 131 7.01 -9.52 8.64
CA ALA A 131 7.48 -8.52 9.60
C ALA A 131 7.87 -9.12 10.95
N SER A 132 7.10 -10.08 11.46
CA SER A 132 7.44 -10.82 12.68
C SER A 132 8.75 -11.58 12.55
N GLN A 133 9.04 -12.15 11.38
CA GLN A 133 10.30 -12.83 11.10
C GLN A 133 11.48 -11.84 11.03
N GLU A 134 11.32 -10.69 10.39
CA GLU A 134 12.33 -9.63 10.33
C GLU A 134 12.72 -9.14 11.73
N ILE A 135 11.71 -8.96 12.61
CA ILE A 135 11.94 -8.63 14.03
C ILE A 135 12.71 -9.76 14.74
N ALA A 136 12.35 -11.02 14.50
CA ALA A 136 13.05 -12.16 15.08
C ALA A 136 14.52 -12.29 14.62
N GLU A 137 14.84 -11.76 13.45
CA GLU A 137 16.19 -11.66 12.90
C GLU A 137 16.98 -10.45 13.45
N GLY A 138 16.38 -9.63 14.32
CA GLY A 138 17.01 -8.51 15.00
C GLY A 138 16.90 -7.16 14.28
N HIS A 139 16.03 -7.06 13.28
CA HIS A 139 15.74 -5.81 12.55
C HIS A 139 14.38 -5.23 12.95
N ASN A 140 14.24 -3.91 12.85
CA ASN A 140 12.96 -3.27 13.06
C ASN A 140 12.16 -3.19 11.74
N VAL A 141 10.84 -3.08 11.89
CA VAL A 141 9.90 -2.85 10.78
C VAL A 141 9.03 -1.64 11.11
N LYS A 142 8.93 -0.68 10.20
CA LYS A 142 8.14 0.54 10.46
C LYS A 142 6.76 0.47 9.82
N TYR A 143 6.68 0.28 8.52
CA TYR A 143 5.41 0.23 7.80
C TYR A 143 5.26 -1.02 6.95
N LEU A 144 4.06 -1.59 6.96
CA LEU A 144 3.62 -2.60 6.02
C LEU A 144 2.74 -1.93 4.97
N VAL A 145 2.99 -2.21 3.70
CA VAL A 145 2.30 -1.57 2.58
C VAL A 145 1.63 -2.62 1.71
N TYR A 146 0.32 -2.60 1.68
CA TYR A 146 -0.46 -3.32 0.71
C TYR A 146 -0.80 -2.39 -0.44
N SER A 147 -0.36 -2.70 -1.65
CA SER A 147 -0.34 -1.73 -2.74
C SER A 147 -0.86 -2.28 -4.06
N SER A 148 -1.51 -1.42 -4.79
CA SER A 148 -1.91 -1.60 -6.19
C SER A 148 -1.83 -0.25 -6.92
N ILE A 149 -2.43 -0.19 -8.11
CA ILE A 149 -2.60 1.04 -8.89
C ILE A 149 -4.04 1.22 -9.33
N ASN A 150 -4.40 2.47 -9.57
CA ASN A 150 -5.67 2.86 -10.16
C ASN A 150 -5.41 3.70 -11.41
N PHE A 151 -6.37 3.64 -12.34
CA PHE A 151 -6.36 4.46 -13.56
C PHE A 151 -7.51 5.45 -13.49
N THR A 152 -7.19 6.73 -13.43
CA THR A 152 -8.16 7.84 -13.38
C THR A 152 -7.72 8.97 -14.29
N ASN A 153 -8.67 9.60 -14.97
CA ASN A 153 -8.39 10.77 -15.82
C ASN A 153 -7.19 10.59 -16.77
N ASN A 154 -7.09 9.42 -17.39
CA ASN A 154 -6.01 9.08 -18.32
C ASN A 154 -4.61 9.11 -17.67
N SER A 155 -4.52 8.83 -16.38
CA SER A 155 -3.28 8.73 -15.62
C SER A 155 -3.29 7.50 -14.72
N VAL A 156 -2.10 7.03 -14.32
CA VAL A 156 -1.91 5.96 -13.34
C VAL A 156 -1.54 6.57 -11.98
N GLN A 157 -2.12 6.04 -10.91
CA GLN A 157 -1.86 6.47 -9.54
C GLN A 157 -1.69 5.25 -8.63
N ASP A 158 -0.91 5.40 -7.55
CA ASP A 158 -0.85 4.38 -6.50
C ASP A 158 -2.15 4.30 -5.72
N ASN A 159 -2.52 3.08 -5.39
CA ASN A 159 -3.58 2.75 -4.46
C ASN A 159 -2.96 1.91 -3.33
N SER A 160 -2.55 2.57 -2.26
CA SER A 160 -1.77 1.96 -1.20
C SER A 160 -2.44 2.09 0.15
N MET A 161 -2.37 1.01 0.93
CA MET A 161 -2.75 0.96 2.33
C MET A 161 -1.48 0.72 3.15
N LEU A 162 -1.16 1.65 4.06
CA LEU A 162 0.02 1.58 4.92
C LEU A 162 -0.40 1.37 6.36
N LEU A 163 0.13 0.32 6.96
CA LEU A 163 -0.06 -0.04 8.36
C LEU A 163 1.20 0.34 9.14
N ASP A 164 1.06 1.14 10.19
CA ASP A 164 2.13 1.33 11.17
C ASP A 164 2.28 0.03 11.96
N TYR A 165 3.42 -0.65 11.81
CA TYR A 165 3.64 -1.95 12.44
C TYR A 165 3.67 -1.87 13.97
N SER A 166 4.03 -0.74 14.55
CA SER A 166 4.02 -0.56 16.01
C SER A 166 2.61 -0.65 16.60
N ARG A 167 1.59 -0.34 15.80
CA ARG A 167 0.17 -0.38 16.18
C ARG A 167 -0.57 -1.60 15.64
N ASN A 168 -0.03 -2.24 14.60
CA ASN A 168 -0.66 -3.35 13.86
C ASN A 168 0.32 -4.53 13.76
N ASN A 169 0.92 -4.94 14.89
CA ASN A 169 1.92 -6.01 14.92
C ASN A 169 1.32 -7.42 14.94
N SER A 170 0.00 -7.55 14.93
CA SER A 170 -0.71 -8.80 14.69
C SER A 170 -1.92 -8.57 13.77
N TYR A 171 -2.38 -9.65 13.13
CA TYR A 171 -3.54 -9.60 12.25
C TYR A 171 -4.82 -9.27 13.03
N GLU A 172 -4.96 -9.78 14.25
CA GLU A 172 -6.09 -9.53 15.14
C GLU A 172 -6.21 -8.03 15.46
N LEU A 173 -5.10 -7.39 15.85
CA LEU A 173 -5.07 -5.95 16.14
C LEU A 173 -5.44 -5.13 14.91
N TRP A 174 -4.89 -5.45 13.75
CA TRP A 174 -5.25 -4.75 12.53
C TRP A 174 -6.72 -4.96 12.17
N LYS A 175 -7.23 -6.18 12.31
CA LYS A 175 -8.64 -6.51 12.02
C LYS A 175 -9.61 -5.79 12.94
N GLU A 176 -9.24 -5.58 14.19
CA GLU A 176 -10.02 -4.84 15.18
C GLU A 176 -10.01 -3.33 14.88
N ASN A 177 -8.84 -2.77 14.68
CA ASN A 177 -8.67 -1.32 14.54
C ASN A 177 -8.96 -0.81 13.13
N ARG A 178 -8.63 -1.58 12.09
CA ARG A 178 -8.71 -1.17 10.68
C ARG A 178 -8.00 0.16 10.39
N GLU A 179 -7.02 0.54 11.21
CA GLU A 179 -6.25 1.76 11.03
C GLU A 179 -5.25 1.61 9.89
N TYR A 180 -5.25 2.57 9.00
CA TYR A 180 -4.25 2.68 7.93
C TYR A 180 -4.11 4.12 7.47
N THR A 181 -3.00 4.41 6.79
CA THR A 181 -2.79 5.61 5.98
C THR A 181 -2.69 5.21 4.51
N ASP A 182 -2.84 6.16 3.59
CA ASP A 182 -2.93 5.89 2.16
C ASP A 182 -1.93 6.71 1.31
N THR A 183 -0.93 7.28 1.97
CA THR A 183 0.16 8.01 1.28
C THR A 183 1.49 7.37 1.62
N ILE A 184 2.20 6.88 0.60
CA ILE A 184 3.57 6.40 0.76
C ILE A 184 4.45 7.62 1.11
N PRO A 185 5.14 7.62 2.27
CA PRO A 185 5.96 8.76 2.68
C PRO A 185 7.13 8.97 1.72
N SER A 186 7.59 10.20 1.58
CA SER A 186 8.83 10.53 0.88
C SER A 186 10.00 10.65 1.87
N ASN A 187 11.21 10.35 1.41
CA ASN A 187 12.46 10.59 2.17
C ASN A 187 12.40 10.13 3.64
N TYR A 188 11.87 8.92 3.89
CA TYR A 188 11.74 8.36 5.25
C TYR A 188 10.86 9.18 6.21
N GLY A 189 9.93 9.95 5.67
CA GLY A 189 8.98 10.74 6.44
C GLY A 189 7.90 9.92 7.14
N LEU A 190 6.83 10.57 7.55
CA LEU A 190 5.67 9.93 8.15
C LEU A 190 4.61 9.60 7.09
N ALA A 191 3.99 8.44 7.25
CA ALA A 191 2.81 8.10 6.48
C ALA A 191 1.61 8.93 6.97
N ILE A 192 0.88 9.53 6.04
CA ILE A 192 -0.30 10.36 6.31
C ILE A 192 -1.47 9.92 5.43
N LYS A 193 -2.68 10.26 5.82
CA LYS A 193 -3.84 10.10 4.94
C LYS A 193 -3.78 11.15 3.81
N LYS A 194 -4.13 10.73 2.59
CA LYS A 194 -4.29 11.67 1.47
C LYS A 194 -5.35 12.70 1.85
N PRO A 195 -5.10 13.98 1.60
CA PRO A 195 -6.11 15.01 1.85
C PRO A 195 -7.34 14.74 0.98
N TYR A 196 -8.52 14.99 1.54
CA TYR A 196 -9.75 14.93 0.77
C TYR A 196 -9.74 16.01 -0.31
N VAL A 197 -9.97 15.60 -1.54
CA VAL A 197 -10.07 16.52 -2.69
C VAL A 197 -11.53 16.59 -3.09
N ARG A 198 -12.08 17.80 -3.08
CA ARG A 198 -13.47 18.03 -3.46
C ARG A 198 -13.74 17.54 -4.88
N GLY A 199 -14.79 16.74 -5.05
CA GLY A 199 -15.17 16.13 -6.33
C GLY A 199 -14.41 14.84 -6.67
N SER A 200 -13.57 14.31 -5.76
CA SER A 200 -12.95 12.99 -5.91
C SER A 200 -13.87 11.88 -5.41
N ASP A 201 -13.55 10.62 -5.74
CA ASP A 201 -14.28 9.42 -5.27
C ASP A 201 -14.31 9.26 -3.73
N LYS A 202 -13.44 9.99 -3.03
CA LYS A 202 -13.35 10.02 -1.57
C LYS A 202 -13.91 11.32 -0.97
N ASP A 203 -14.56 12.15 -1.79
CA ASP A 203 -15.21 13.37 -1.31
C ASP A 203 -16.46 13.02 -0.49
N LEU A 204 -16.91 14.00 0.29
CA LEU A 204 -18.17 13.90 1.01
C LEU A 204 -19.29 13.64 0.00
N GLU A 205 -20.09 12.61 0.23
CA GLU A 205 -21.31 12.42 -0.51
C GLU A 205 -22.23 13.63 -0.28
N LEU A 206 -22.62 14.28 -1.35
CA LEU A 206 -23.47 15.49 -1.27
C LEU A 206 -24.96 15.16 -1.26
N ASP A 207 -25.34 13.96 -1.68
CA ASP A 207 -26.73 13.51 -1.81
C ASP A 207 -27.06 12.46 -0.72
N TYR A 208 -27.22 12.91 0.52
CA TYR A 208 -27.75 12.07 1.58
C TYR A 208 -29.27 12.09 1.61
N SER A 209 -29.88 10.91 1.62
CA SER A 209 -31.29 10.81 1.94
C SER A 209 -31.53 11.17 3.42
N GLU A 210 -32.70 11.74 3.73
CA GLU A 210 -33.11 12.01 5.11
C GLU A 210 -33.03 10.76 5.99
N SER A 211 -33.35 9.60 5.44
CA SER A 211 -33.21 8.29 6.08
C SER A 211 -31.77 7.98 6.47
N THR A 212 -30.80 8.26 5.59
CA THR A 212 -29.36 8.03 5.85
C THR A 212 -28.86 8.95 6.97
N ILE A 213 -29.24 10.22 6.93
CA ILE A 213 -28.89 11.19 7.99
C ILE A 213 -29.43 10.75 9.34
N ASN A 214 -30.69 10.32 9.39
CA ASN A 214 -31.31 9.84 10.62
C ASN A 214 -30.60 8.57 11.16
N GLN A 215 -30.23 7.61 10.32
CA GLN A 215 -29.48 6.42 10.72
C GLN A 215 -28.09 6.76 11.26
N LEU A 216 -27.39 7.69 10.63
CA LEU A 216 -26.08 8.17 11.09
C LEU A 216 -26.21 8.92 12.43
N SER A 217 -27.23 9.73 12.58
CA SER A 217 -27.54 10.44 13.84
C SER A 217 -27.78 9.47 15.00
N VAL A 218 -28.58 8.42 14.78
CA VAL A 218 -28.84 7.38 15.78
C VAL A 218 -27.54 6.64 16.14
N LYS A 219 -26.76 6.21 15.13
CA LYS A 219 -25.47 5.53 15.41
C LYS A 219 -24.51 6.43 16.18
N LEU A 220 -24.38 7.69 15.81
CA LEU A 220 -23.53 8.64 16.51
C LEU A 220 -23.98 8.85 17.96
N HIS A 221 -25.28 9.00 18.18
CA HIS A 221 -25.88 9.08 19.50
C HIS A 221 -25.53 7.84 20.34
N ASP A 222 -25.74 6.64 19.79
CA ASP A 222 -25.45 5.38 20.49
C ASP A 222 -23.98 5.25 20.89
N VAL A 223 -23.06 5.64 19.99
CA VAL A 223 -21.62 5.62 20.25
C VAL A 223 -21.24 6.62 21.38
N LEU A 224 -21.80 7.82 21.35
CA LEU A 224 -21.50 8.85 22.34
C LEU A 224 -22.10 8.52 23.71
N TRP A 225 -23.31 7.99 23.78
CA TRP A 225 -23.93 7.50 25.03
C TRP A 225 -23.22 6.24 25.55
N GLY A 226 -22.85 5.31 24.68
CA GLY A 226 -22.02 4.16 25.02
C GLY A 226 -20.63 4.54 25.50
N GLY A 227 -20.11 5.69 25.06
CA GLY A 227 -18.84 6.30 25.48
C GLY A 227 -18.89 7.08 26.79
N GLY A 228 -20.03 7.13 27.49
CA GLY A 228 -20.15 7.75 28.82
C GLY A 228 -20.70 9.17 28.83
N ALA A 229 -21.23 9.67 27.72
CA ALA A 229 -21.99 10.92 27.74
C ALA A 229 -23.26 10.77 28.60
N THR A 230 -23.50 11.73 29.45
CA THR A 230 -24.64 11.71 30.42
C THR A 230 -25.71 12.75 30.10
N SER A 231 -25.44 13.60 29.10
CA SER A 231 -26.35 14.65 28.66
C SER A 231 -26.11 15.06 27.19
N ASP A 232 -27.09 15.70 26.58
CA ASP A 232 -26.96 16.27 25.25
C ASP A 232 -25.85 17.32 25.13
N ASN A 233 -25.55 18.02 26.25
CA ASN A 233 -24.45 18.98 26.32
C ASN A 233 -23.08 18.26 26.26
N ASP A 234 -22.93 17.07 26.85
CA ASP A 234 -21.71 16.28 26.77
C ASP A 234 -21.49 15.81 25.35
N ILE A 235 -22.57 15.38 24.67
CA ILE A 235 -22.55 15.00 23.25
C ILE A 235 -22.12 16.17 22.37
N PHE A 236 -22.71 17.34 22.58
CA PHE A 236 -22.36 18.54 21.82
C PHE A 236 -20.90 18.96 22.04
N SER A 237 -20.43 18.91 23.27
CA SER A 237 -19.04 19.23 23.61
C SER A 237 -18.03 18.24 22.98
N ALA A 238 -18.38 16.95 22.90
CA ALA A 238 -17.53 15.94 22.27
C ALA A 238 -17.46 16.10 20.73
N LEU A 239 -18.46 16.73 20.11
CA LEU A 239 -18.49 16.98 18.67
C LEU A 239 -17.79 18.28 18.24
N THR A 240 -17.60 19.23 19.19
CA THR A 240 -17.09 20.58 18.89
C THR A 240 -15.65 20.81 19.35
N ASN A 241 -15.04 19.86 20.06
CA ASN A 241 -13.64 19.82 20.45
C ASN A 241 -12.85 18.83 19.59
#